data_4f36ef285de64287c273e65042ada96c
#
_entry.id   4f36ef285de64287c273e65042ada96c
#
_cell.length_a   1.000
_cell.length_b   1.000
_cell.length_c   1.000
_cell.angle_alpha   90.00
_cell.angle_beta   90.00
_cell.angle_gamma   90.00
#
_symmetry.space_group_name_H-M   'P 1'
#
loop_
_entity.id
_entity.type
_entity.pdbx_description
1 polymer ?
#
loop_
_entity_poly.entity_id
_entity_poly.type
_entity_poly.pdbx_seq_one_letter_code
_entity_poly.pdbx_strand_id
1 'polypeptide(L)'
;MASLQAMYKDCEDKMTRAVGSISRGFTEIRGGRATPALVEHVIVEYYGAPTPLKQLAAVTAPEARLLVIQPWDANAVQDVEKALLKAGLGVTPIVDGKLVRLPIPPLTGDRRQELIKLVHKLAEEGRIAIRNVRRDINEAVKKLKAQNQATEDDVFEAQEHTQKLTDKYIEQINALVKSKEQEINSV
;
A
#
# COMPACT_ATOMS: atom_id res chain seq x y z
N MET A 1 -5.01 -34.56 13.90
CA MET A 1 -3.76 -33.95 13.34
C MET A 1 -3.98 -33.24 12.00
N ALA A 2 -4.56 -33.86 10.97
CA ALA A 2 -4.81 -33.15 9.68
C ALA A 2 -5.72 -31.90 9.81
N SER A 3 -6.69 -31.92 10.74
CA SER A 3 -7.60 -30.79 11.00
C SER A 3 -6.88 -29.57 11.61
N LEU A 4 -5.97 -29.77 12.58
CA LEU A 4 -5.24 -28.67 13.24
C LEU A 4 -4.23 -28.00 12.29
N GLN A 5 -3.51 -28.78 11.50
CA GLN A 5 -2.60 -28.23 10.49
C GLN A 5 -3.33 -27.41 9.43
N ALA A 6 -4.52 -27.85 9.00
CA ALA A 6 -5.35 -27.06 8.08
C ALA A 6 -5.81 -25.74 8.71
N MET A 7 -6.13 -25.73 10.02
CA MET A 7 -6.51 -24.53 10.76
C MET A 7 -5.32 -23.57 10.92
N TYR A 8 -4.11 -24.06 11.15
CA TYR A 8 -2.90 -23.21 11.22
C TYR A 8 -2.61 -22.56 9.88
N LYS A 9 -2.74 -23.29 8.78
CA LYS A 9 -2.60 -22.74 7.44
C LYS A 9 -3.66 -21.69 7.14
N ASP A 10 -4.92 -21.92 7.46
CA ASP A 10 -6.01 -20.94 7.30
C ASP A 10 -5.77 -19.69 8.15
N CYS A 11 -5.24 -19.85 9.38
CA CYS A 11 -4.82 -18.76 10.24
C CYS A 11 -3.75 -17.89 9.56
N GLU A 12 -2.68 -18.50 9.08
CA GLU A 12 -1.58 -17.82 8.41
C GLU A 12 -2.04 -17.12 7.13
N ASP A 13 -2.86 -17.78 6.32
CA ASP A 13 -3.44 -17.20 5.10
C ASP A 13 -4.32 -15.97 5.39
N LYS A 14 -5.12 -16.01 6.44
CA LYS A 14 -5.96 -14.88 6.87
C LYS A 14 -5.13 -13.72 7.38
N MET A 15 -4.09 -13.98 8.20
CA MET A 15 -3.19 -12.95 8.71
C MET A 15 -2.37 -12.32 7.58
N THR A 16 -1.90 -13.11 6.63
CA THR A 16 -1.19 -12.64 5.43
C THR A 16 -2.08 -11.71 4.59
N ARG A 17 -3.34 -12.09 4.38
CA ARG A 17 -4.32 -11.25 3.68
C ARG A 17 -4.59 -9.93 4.40
N ALA A 18 -4.66 -9.95 5.74
CA ALA A 18 -4.84 -8.75 6.55
C ALA A 18 -3.65 -7.78 6.36
N VAL A 19 -2.41 -8.26 6.47
CA VAL A 19 -1.21 -7.44 6.22
C VAL A 19 -1.17 -6.93 4.78
N GLY A 20 -1.49 -7.77 3.81
CA GLY A 20 -1.56 -7.37 2.40
C GLY A 20 -2.60 -6.28 2.13
N SER A 21 -3.73 -6.30 2.83
CA SER A 21 -4.74 -5.23 2.75
C SER A 21 -4.21 -3.91 3.29
N ILE A 22 -3.53 -3.94 4.44
CA ILE A 22 -2.90 -2.73 5.03
C ILE A 22 -1.82 -2.18 4.11
N SER A 23 -0.98 -3.04 3.55
CA SER A 23 0.07 -2.64 2.60
C SER A 23 -0.52 -1.92 1.37
N ARG A 24 -1.62 -2.43 0.81
CA ARG A 24 -2.34 -1.74 -0.28
C ARG A 24 -2.92 -0.40 0.17
N GLY A 25 -3.59 -0.35 1.33
CA GLY A 25 -4.11 0.90 1.89
C GLY A 25 -3.02 1.95 2.11
N PHE A 26 -1.83 1.54 2.53
CA PHE A 26 -0.68 2.45 2.66
C PHE A 26 -0.16 2.95 1.31
N THR A 27 -0.28 2.16 0.24
CA THR A 27 0.08 2.60 -1.12
C THR A 27 -0.87 3.70 -1.63
N GLU A 28 -2.15 3.65 -1.24
CA GLU A 28 -3.14 4.68 -1.58
C GLU A 28 -2.88 6.01 -0.85
N ILE A 29 -2.24 5.97 0.33
CA ILE A 29 -1.84 7.17 1.07
C ILE A 29 -0.65 7.82 0.33
N ARG A 30 -0.94 8.88 -0.43
CA ARG A 30 0.06 9.64 -1.18
C ARG A 30 0.88 10.49 -0.22
N GLY A 31 2.10 10.07 0.08
CA GLY A 31 3.05 10.75 0.99
C GLY A 31 3.76 11.96 0.38
N GLY A 32 3.28 12.52 -0.73
CA GLY A 32 3.91 13.68 -1.39
C GLY A 32 5.18 13.34 -2.17
N ARG A 33 5.61 12.08 -2.21
CA ARG A 33 6.77 11.67 -3.01
C ARG A 33 6.39 11.50 -4.48
N ALA A 34 7.25 12.01 -5.34
CA ALA A 34 7.15 11.83 -6.77
C ALA A 34 7.36 10.33 -7.12
N THR A 35 6.32 9.68 -7.63
CA THR A 35 6.40 8.30 -8.12
C THR A 35 5.81 8.23 -9.53
N PRO A 36 6.40 7.46 -10.47
CA PRO A 36 5.85 7.29 -11.81
C PRO A 36 4.38 6.88 -11.84
N ALA A 37 3.96 6.07 -10.86
CA ALA A 37 2.58 5.62 -10.71
C ALA A 37 1.55 6.76 -10.57
N LEU A 38 1.98 7.98 -10.20
CA LEU A 38 1.10 9.15 -10.11
C LEU A 38 0.53 9.57 -11.48
N VAL A 39 1.27 9.35 -12.55
CA VAL A 39 0.95 9.86 -13.89
C VAL A 39 0.84 8.78 -14.96
N GLU A 40 1.28 7.55 -14.71
CA GLU A 40 1.29 6.47 -15.69
C GLU A 40 -0.07 6.15 -16.32
N HIS A 41 -1.17 6.36 -15.59
CA HIS A 41 -2.53 6.11 -16.07
C HIS A 41 -3.22 7.34 -16.62
N VAL A 42 -2.55 8.48 -16.69
CA VAL A 42 -3.11 9.67 -17.33
C VAL A 42 -3.30 9.38 -18.81
N ILE A 43 -4.51 9.61 -19.31
CA ILE A 43 -4.84 9.40 -20.73
C ILE A 43 -4.49 10.65 -21.50
N VAL A 44 -3.66 10.51 -22.50
CA VAL A 44 -3.22 11.53 -23.42
C VAL A 44 -3.91 11.34 -24.77
N GLU A 45 -4.44 12.39 -25.35
CA GLU A 45 -4.97 12.36 -26.72
C GLU A 45 -3.79 12.46 -27.71
N TYR A 46 -3.33 11.32 -28.18
CA TYR A 46 -2.21 11.24 -29.12
C TYR A 46 -2.72 10.91 -30.52
N TYR A 47 -2.55 11.83 -31.47
CA TYR A 47 -3.11 11.74 -32.83
C TYR A 47 -4.60 11.36 -32.87
N GLY A 48 -5.39 11.89 -31.91
CA GLY A 48 -6.83 11.62 -31.84
C GLY A 48 -7.21 10.27 -31.18
N ALA A 49 -6.23 9.50 -30.67
CA ALA A 49 -6.46 8.27 -29.95
C ALA A 49 -6.13 8.44 -28.45
N PRO A 50 -7.00 8.01 -27.53
CA PRO A 50 -6.74 8.04 -26.10
C PRO A 50 -5.69 6.98 -25.74
N THR A 51 -4.50 7.41 -25.34
CA THR A 51 -3.36 6.53 -25.05
C THR A 51 -2.84 6.79 -23.65
N PRO A 52 -2.59 5.76 -22.81
CA PRO A 52 -1.99 5.92 -21.49
C PRO A 52 -0.57 6.51 -21.58
N LEU A 53 -0.25 7.44 -20.70
CA LEU A 53 1.04 8.15 -20.68
C LEU A 53 2.24 7.19 -20.64
N LYS A 54 2.13 6.06 -19.93
CA LYS A 54 3.20 5.05 -19.84
C LYS A 54 3.59 4.42 -21.20
N GLN A 55 2.70 4.51 -22.20
CA GLN A 55 2.99 4.01 -23.56
C GLN A 55 3.63 5.09 -24.46
N LEU A 56 3.52 6.36 -24.07
CA LEU A 56 3.98 7.50 -24.85
C LEU A 56 5.28 8.11 -24.33
N ALA A 57 5.62 7.85 -23.07
CA ALA A 57 6.75 8.52 -22.42
C ALA A 57 7.45 7.63 -21.40
N ALA A 58 8.76 7.87 -21.22
CA ALA A 58 9.47 7.41 -20.05
C ALA A 58 9.16 8.36 -18.88
N VAL A 59 8.83 7.81 -17.72
CA VAL A 59 8.55 8.57 -16.49
C VAL A 59 9.60 8.21 -15.46
N THR A 60 10.35 9.19 -14.99
CA THR A 60 11.39 9.02 -13.97
C THR A 60 11.21 10.01 -12.82
N ALA A 61 11.69 9.65 -11.64
CA ALA A 61 11.71 10.51 -10.46
C ALA A 61 13.17 10.73 -10.03
N PRO A 62 13.88 11.68 -10.62
CA PRO A 62 15.28 11.94 -10.26
C PRO A 62 15.42 12.48 -8.84
N GLU A 63 14.40 13.14 -8.33
CA GLU A 63 14.32 13.70 -6.98
C GLU A 63 13.02 13.30 -6.28
N ALA A 64 13.02 13.39 -4.96
CA ALA A 64 11.86 13.00 -4.16
C ALA A 64 10.57 13.76 -4.51
N ARG A 65 10.68 14.95 -5.09
CA ARG A 65 9.55 15.84 -5.42
C ARG A 65 9.53 16.30 -6.87
N LEU A 66 10.22 15.63 -7.76
CA LEU A 66 10.26 15.96 -9.18
C LEU A 66 10.01 14.71 -10.02
N LEU A 67 8.95 14.74 -10.82
CA LEU A 67 8.78 13.80 -11.92
C LEU A 67 9.29 14.44 -13.21
N VAL A 68 10.02 13.65 -13.98
CA VAL A 68 10.46 14.00 -15.33
C VAL A 68 9.82 13.02 -16.30
N ILE A 69 9.06 13.55 -17.22
CA ILE A 69 8.33 12.81 -18.25
C ILE A 69 8.99 13.12 -19.57
N GLN A 70 9.49 12.11 -20.24
CA GLN A 70 10.17 12.21 -21.53
C GLN A 70 9.36 11.49 -22.60
N PRO A 71 8.52 12.18 -23.36
CA PRO A 71 7.81 11.58 -24.49
C PRO A 71 8.77 11.04 -25.54
N TRP A 72 8.41 9.94 -26.16
CA TRP A 72 9.18 9.32 -27.26
C TRP A 72 9.12 10.21 -28.52
N ASP A 73 7.98 10.89 -28.72
CA ASP A 73 7.76 11.83 -29.80
C ASP A 73 7.73 13.27 -29.25
N ALA A 74 8.58 14.13 -29.83
CA ALA A 74 8.65 15.53 -29.44
C ALA A 74 7.32 16.30 -29.71
N ASN A 75 6.53 15.84 -30.65
CA ASN A 75 5.21 16.45 -30.94
C ASN A 75 4.18 16.17 -29.84
N ALA A 76 4.34 15.09 -29.09
CA ALA A 76 3.44 14.70 -27.99
C ALA A 76 3.62 15.56 -26.72
N VAL A 77 4.69 16.36 -26.60
CA VAL A 77 5.00 17.13 -25.39
C VAL A 77 3.84 18.04 -24.98
N GLN A 78 3.24 18.76 -25.91
CA GLN A 78 2.10 19.65 -25.63
C GLN A 78 0.83 18.89 -25.24
N ASP A 79 0.57 17.74 -25.85
CA ASP A 79 -0.60 16.92 -25.53
C ASP A 79 -0.43 16.25 -24.15
N VAL A 80 0.79 15.83 -23.80
CA VAL A 80 1.14 15.36 -22.47
C VAL A 80 0.94 16.46 -21.42
N GLU A 81 1.42 17.69 -21.67
CA GLU A 81 1.20 18.83 -20.77
C GLU A 81 -0.30 19.07 -20.53
N LYS A 82 -1.09 19.17 -21.60
CA LYS A 82 -2.54 19.38 -21.51
C LYS A 82 -3.23 18.26 -20.73
N ALA A 83 -2.85 17.01 -20.96
CA ALA A 83 -3.41 15.86 -20.28
C ALA A 83 -3.09 15.87 -18.77
N LEU A 84 -1.86 16.23 -18.39
CA LEU A 84 -1.47 16.38 -17.00
C LEU A 84 -2.22 17.51 -16.29
N LEU A 85 -2.44 18.65 -16.97
CA LEU A 85 -3.27 19.73 -16.43
C LEU A 85 -4.72 19.29 -16.21
N LYS A 86 -5.31 18.56 -17.18
CA LYS A 86 -6.68 18.01 -17.07
C LYS A 86 -6.82 16.93 -16.01
N ALA A 87 -5.75 16.20 -15.69
CA ALA A 87 -5.76 15.11 -14.73
C ALA A 87 -6.01 15.56 -13.27
N GLY A 88 -6.04 16.86 -12.98
CA GLY A 88 -6.38 17.39 -11.65
C GLY A 88 -5.40 17.00 -10.55
N LEU A 89 -4.12 16.81 -10.90
CA LEU A 89 -3.07 16.39 -9.95
C LEU A 89 -2.73 17.48 -8.91
N GLY A 90 -3.26 18.70 -9.06
CA GLY A 90 -2.97 19.82 -8.18
C GLY A 90 -1.56 20.43 -8.36
N VAL A 91 -0.90 20.07 -9.46
CA VAL A 91 0.46 20.50 -9.80
C VAL A 91 0.51 21.01 -11.25
N THR A 92 1.33 22.02 -11.50
CA THR A 92 1.47 22.59 -12.84
C THR A 92 2.68 21.99 -13.55
N PRO A 93 2.50 21.30 -14.68
CA PRO A 93 3.62 20.83 -15.48
C PRO A 93 4.41 22.00 -16.07
N ILE A 94 5.72 21.82 -16.21
CA ILE A 94 6.64 22.77 -16.81
C ILE A 94 7.31 22.09 -18.01
N VAL A 95 7.11 22.63 -19.19
CA VAL A 95 7.78 22.14 -20.41
C VAL A 95 9.21 22.69 -20.47
N ASP A 96 10.17 21.77 -20.59
CA ASP A 96 11.59 22.08 -20.72
C ASP A 96 12.13 21.34 -21.98
N GLY A 97 12.02 22.00 -23.12
CA GLY A 97 12.40 21.45 -24.41
C GLY A 97 11.56 20.20 -24.78
N LYS A 98 12.16 19.01 -24.72
CA LYS A 98 11.52 17.71 -25.00
C LYS A 98 11.04 17.00 -23.73
N LEU A 99 11.16 17.62 -22.57
CA LEU A 99 10.80 17.06 -21.28
C LEU A 99 9.63 17.82 -20.69
N VAL A 100 8.79 17.11 -19.94
CA VAL A 100 7.78 17.73 -19.08
C VAL A 100 8.18 17.46 -17.64
N ARG A 101 8.45 18.51 -16.87
CA ARG A 101 8.78 18.45 -15.45
C ARG A 101 7.52 18.70 -14.63
N LEU A 102 7.27 17.83 -13.65
CA LEU A 102 6.15 17.95 -12.75
C LEU A 102 6.66 18.11 -11.31
N PRO A 103 6.81 19.34 -10.80
CA PRO A 103 7.23 19.57 -9.43
C PRO A 103 6.08 19.26 -8.47
N ILE A 104 6.34 18.39 -7.49
CA ILE A 104 5.37 18.04 -6.44
C ILE A 104 5.58 19.01 -5.27
N PRO A 105 4.56 19.79 -4.85
CA PRO A 105 4.71 20.72 -3.74
C PRO A 105 4.97 19.95 -2.43
N PRO A 106 5.71 20.53 -1.47
CA PRO A 106 5.93 19.93 -0.17
C PRO A 106 4.61 19.80 0.59
N LEU A 107 4.47 18.72 1.36
CA LEU A 107 3.38 18.60 2.31
C LEU A 107 3.54 19.68 3.41
N THR A 108 2.44 20.32 3.77
CA THR A 108 2.40 21.17 4.97
C THR A 108 2.55 20.32 6.23
N GLY A 109 3.02 20.92 7.32
CA GLY A 109 3.16 20.21 8.62
C GLY A 109 1.85 19.57 9.06
N ASP A 110 0.73 20.30 8.95
CA ASP A 110 -0.60 19.80 9.33
C ASP A 110 -1.02 18.61 8.44
N ARG A 111 -0.77 18.69 7.14
CA ARG A 111 -1.11 17.59 6.23
C ARG A 111 -0.29 16.33 6.49
N ARG A 112 0.99 16.48 6.86
CA ARG A 112 1.81 15.34 7.29
C ARG A 112 1.21 14.66 8.52
N GLN A 113 0.80 15.43 9.52
CA GLN A 113 0.19 14.89 10.73
C GLN A 113 -1.14 14.16 10.44
N GLU A 114 -1.96 14.71 9.56
CA GLU A 114 -3.20 14.03 9.12
C GLU A 114 -2.91 12.68 8.47
N LEU A 115 -1.92 12.62 7.56
CA LEU A 115 -1.53 11.38 6.88
C LEU A 115 -0.98 10.36 7.88
N ILE A 116 -0.15 10.79 8.85
CA ILE A 116 0.37 9.92 9.90
C ILE A 116 -0.78 9.36 10.76
N LYS A 117 -1.75 10.18 11.14
CA LYS A 117 -2.95 9.71 11.86
C LYS A 117 -3.73 8.66 11.06
N LEU A 118 -3.85 8.86 9.74
CA LEU A 118 -4.52 7.91 8.86
C LEU A 118 -3.75 6.58 8.77
N VAL A 119 -2.41 6.63 8.68
CA VAL A 119 -1.54 5.45 8.72
C VAL A 119 -1.75 4.67 10.01
N HIS A 120 -1.73 5.34 11.17
CA HIS A 120 -1.97 4.69 12.46
C HIS A 120 -3.36 4.07 12.57
N LYS A 121 -4.40 4.75 12.07
CA LYS A 121 -5.77 4.23 12.05
C LYS A 121 -5.85 2.92 11.26
N LEU A 122 -5.36 2.92 10.02
CA LEU A 122 -5.35 1.71 9.19
C LEU A 122 -4.51 0.58 9.82
N ALA A 123 -3.37 0.91 10.41
CA ALA A 123 -2.55 -0.08 11.11
C ALA A 123 -3.30 -0.72 12.28
N GLU A 124 -4.04 0.05 13.07
CA GLU A 124 -4.82 -0.50 14.18
C GLU A 124 -5.96 -1.38 13.69
N GLU A 125 -6.64 -1.02 12.62
CA GLU A 125 -7.63 -1.89 11.95
C GLU A 125 -7.01 -3.24 11.56
N GLY A 126 -5.77 -3.23 11.02
CA GLY A 126 -5.03 -4.45 10.73
C GLY A 126 -4.67 -5.28 11.96
N ARG A 127 -4.21 -4.64 13.04
CA ARG A 127 -3.90 -5.32 14.30
C ARG A 127 -5.16 -5.96 14.92
N ILE A 128 -6.30 -5.27 14.85
CA ILE A 128 -7.60 -5.80 15.30
C ILE A 128 -7.97 -7.02 14.46
N ALA A 129 -7.83 -6.97 13.14
CA ALA A 129 -8.11 -8.11 12.27
C ALA A 129 -7.25 -9.33 12.61
N ILE A 130 -5.94 -9.14 12.85
CA ILE A 130 -5.03 -10.22 13.27
C ILE A 130 -5.44 -10.80 14.62
N ARG A 131 -5.78 -9.95 15.60
CA ARG A 131 -6.25 -10.42 16.93
C ARG A 131 -7.57 -11.19 16.83
N ASN A 132 -8.47 -10.78 15.94
CA ASN A 132 -9.71 -11.49 15.69
C ASN A 132 -9.45 -12.88 15.09
N VAL A 133 -8.57 -13.00 14.07
CA VAL A 133 -8.18 -14.29 13.50
C VAL A 133 -7.64 -15.22 14.59
N ARG A 134 -6.73 -14.73 15.45
CA ARG A 134 -6.24 -15.54 16.60
C ARG A 134 -7.37 -16.03 17.49
N ARG A 135 -8.29 -15.12 17.87
CA ARG A 135 -9.41 -15.47 18.73
C ARG A 135 -10.28 -16.54 18.09
N ASP A 136 -10.62 -16.38 16.82
CA ASP A 136 -11.50 -17.30 16.10
C ASP A 136 -10.88 -18.71 16.01
N ILE A 137 -9.58 -18.82 15.75
CA ILE A 137 -8.88 -20.12 15.73
C ILE A 137 -8.83 -20.74 17.12
N ASN A 138 -8.52 -19.96 18.15
CA ASN A 138 -8.48 -20.47 19.52
C ASN A 138 -9.86 -20.96 19.99
N GLU A 139 -10.94 -20.28 19.61
CA GLU A 139 -12.31 -20.73 19.88
C GLU A 139 -12.65 -22.00 19.10
N ALA A 140 -12.23 -22.09 17.84
CA ALA A 140 -12.47 -23.30 17.04
C ALA A 140 -11.74 -24.52 17.62
N VAL A 141 -10.50 -24.39 18.08
CA VAL A 141 -9.77 -25.49 18.73
C VAL A 141 -10.41 -25.88 20.06
N LYS A 142 -10.89 -24.93 20.86
CA LYS A 142 -11.65 -25.22 22.09
C LYS A 142 -12.93 -26.00 21.80
N LYS A 143 -13.65 -25.71 20.71
CA LYS A 143 -14.82 -26.45 20.28
C LYS A 143 -14.47 -27.90 19.91
N LEU A 144 -13.35 -28.13 19.21
CA LEU A 144 -12.86 -29.48 18.91
C LEU A 144 -12.55 -30.26 20.20
N LYS A 145 -11.96 -29.62 21.22
CA LYS A 145 -11.76 -30.23 22.55
C LYS A 145 -13.10 -30.64 23.18
N ALA A 146 -14.08 -29.73 23.15
CA ALA A 146 -15.42 -30.05 23.71
C ALA A 146 -16.12 -31.24 22.99
N GLN A 147 -15.76 -31.49 21.73
CA GLN A 147 -16.24 -32.61 20.93
C GLN A 147 -15.37 -33.88 21.06
N ASN A 148 -14.37 -33.89 21.94
CA ASN A 148 -13.37 -34.95 22.10
C ASN A 148 -12.55 -35.26 20.83
N GLN A 149 -12.39 -34.23 19.95
CA GLN A 149 -11.60 -34.34 18.72
C GLN A 149 -10.20 -33.70 18.87
N ALA A 150 -9.92 -33.05 20.01
CA ALA A 150 -8.64 -32.49 20.38
C ALA A 150 -8.36 -32.70 21.87
N THR A 151 -7.10 -32.85 22.22
CA THR A 151 -6.64 -32.99 23.60
C THR A 151 -6.41 -31.60 24.24
N GLU A 152 -6.08 -31.58 25.53
CA GLU A 152 -5.69 -30.34 26.23
C GLU A 152 -4.35 -29.80 25.73
N ASP A 153 -3.42 -30.70 25.45
CA ASP A 153 -2.11 -30.37 24.88
C ASP A 153 -2.26 -29.76 23.49
N ASP A 154 -3.18 -30.28 22.65
CA ASP A 154 -3.48 -29.68 21.33
C ASP A 154 -4.02 -28.24 21.45
N VAL A 155 -4.83 -27.96 22.47
CA VAL A 155 -5.33 -26.59 22.72
C VAL A 155 -4.19 -25.67 23.13
N PHE A 156 -3.30 -26.13 23.99
CA PHE A 156 -2.15 -25.36 24.45
C PHE A 156 -1.17 -25.07 23.29
N GLU A 157 -0.83 -26.10 22.51
CA GLU A 157 0.03 -25.95 21.33
C GLU A 157 -0.57 -24.98 20.31
N ALA A 158 -1.89 -25.07 20.05
CA ALA A 158 -2.57 -24.17 19.15
C ALA A 158 -2.52 -22.71 19.63
N GLN A 159 -2.70 -22.46 20.92
CA GLN A 159 -2.61 -21.13 21.49
C GLN A 159 -1.21 -20.56 21.36
N GLU A 160 -0.18 -21.35 21.64
CA GLU A 160 1.22 -20.94 21.49
C GLU A 160 1.55 -20.63 20.03
N HIS A 161 1.14 -21.52 19.11
CA HIS A 161 1.37 -21.32 17.68
C HIS A 161 0.67 -20.07 17.13
N THR A 162 -0.60 -19.87 17.45
CA THR A 162 -1.36 -18.70 16.99
C THR A 162 -0.87 -17.41 17.63
N GLN A 163 -0.32 -17.46 18.86
CA GLN A 163 0.32 -16.31 19.48
C GLN A 163 1.62 -15.93 18.74
N LYS A 164 2.49 -16.88 18.43
CA LYS A 164 3.71 -16.65 17.65
C LYS A 164 3.41 -16.04 16.28
N LEU A 165 2.37 -16.55 15.58
CA LEU A 165 1.92 -15.97 14.32
C LEU A 165 1.39 -14.53 14.52
N THR A 166 0.59 -14.30 15.55
CA THR A 166 0.08 -12.96 15.86
C THR A 166 1.21 -11.95 16.04
N ASP A 167 2.21 -12.30 16.83
CA ASP A 167 3.35 -11.42 17.12
C ASP A 167 4.15 -11.12 15.84
N LYS A 168 4.43 -12.15 15.03
CA LYS A 168 5.09 -12.03 13.72
C LYS A 168 4.36 -11.04 12.79
N TYR A 169 3.04 -11.18 12.65
CA TYR A 169 2.27 -10.36 11.72
C TYR A 169 2.02 -8.94 12.27
N ILE A 170 1.89 -8.76 13.59
CA ILE A 170 1.85 -7.42 14.20
C ILE A 170 3.18 -6.68 13.99
N GLU A 171 4.31 -7.37 14.12
CA GLU A 171 5.63 -6.79 13.84
C GLU A 171 5.77 -6.35 12.38
N GLN A 172 5.24 -7.13 11.43
CA GLN A 172 5.21 -6.73 10.02
C GLN A 172 4.39 -5.44 9.81
N ILE A 173 3.21 -5.31 10.45
CA ILE A 173 2.43 -4.06 10.39
C ILE A 173 3.24 -2.90 10.98
N ASN A 174 3.91 -3.09 12.11
CA ASN A 174 4.71 -2.04 12.74
C ASN A 174 5.88 -1.60 11.84
N ALA A 175 6.52 -2.54 11.15
CA ALA A 175 7.57 -2.24 10.17
C ALA A 175 7.03 -1.43 8.98
N LEU A 176 5.83 -1.78 8.46
CA LEU A 176 5.16 -1.03 7.40
C LEU A 176 4.81 0.40 7.85
N VAL A 177 4.30 0.57 9.08
CA VAL A 177 4.01 1.89 9.67
C VAL A 177 5.28 2.74 9.71
N LYS A 178 6.35 2.20 10.29
CA LYS A 178 7.64 2.92 10.41
C LYS A 178 8.18 3.34 9.04
N SER A 179 8.12 2.46 8.06
CA SER A 179 8.54 2.76 6.69
C SER A 179 7.71 3.88 6.08
N LYS A 180 6.38 3.84 6.27
CA LYS A 180 5.46 4.86 5.72
C LYS A 180 5.60 6.21 6.42
N GLU A 181 5.81 6.24 7.73
CA GLU A 181 6.12 7.47 8.47
C GLU A 181 7.43 8.11 8.00
N GLN A 182 8.46 7.30 7.77
CA GLN A 182 9.72 7.79 7.21
C GLN A 182 9.52 8.37 5.79
N GLU A 183 8.73 7.72 4.95
CA GLU A 183 8.38 8.22 3.62
C GLU A 183 7.69 9.59 3.71
N ILE A 184 6.66 9.74 4.57
CA ILE A 184 5.91 10.99 4.74
C ILE A 184 6.81 12.11 5.31
N ASN A 185 7.75 11.80 6.18
CA ASN A 185 8.63 12.77 6.82
C ASN A 185 9.84 13.15 5.95
N SER A 186 10.24 12.31 4.99
CA SER A 186 11.39 12.55 4.11
C SER A 186 11.08 13.47 2.93
N VAL A 187 9.83 13.85 2.73
CA VAL A 187 9.32 14.72 1.67
C VAL A 187 8.86 16.06 2.29
#